data_4b136bc646ce8d3505b638c26c5df04f
#
_entry.id   4b136bc646ce8d3505b638c26c5df04f
#
_cell.length_a   1.000
_cell.length_b   1.000
_cell.length_c   1.000
_cell.angle_alpha   90.00
_cell.angle_beta   90.00
_cell.angle_gamma   90.00
#
_symmetry.space_group_name_H-M   'P 1'
#
loop_
_entity.id
_entity.type
_entity.pdbx_description
1 polymer ?
#
loop_
_entity_poly.entity_id
_entity_poly.type
_entity_poly.pdbx_seq_one_letter_code
_entity_poly.pdbx_strand_id
1 'polypeptide(L)' 'MKNEKAKPSVRLVGEDGNAFSIMGRVTRALRKAGYSSDDVSEYKRDAMSGDYNNLLSVTMRWVDVI' A
#
# COMPACT_ATOMS: atom_id res chain seq x y z
N MET A 1 11.50 -11.04 -14.09
CA MET A 1 11.01 -9.78 -13.85
C MET A 1 10.42 -9.68 -12.52
N LYS A 2 10.82 -8.68 -11.86
CA LYS A 2 10.37 -8.49 -10.53
C LYS A 2 8.93 -8.05 -10.45
N ASN A 3 8.33 -7.71 -11.55
CA ASN A 3 7.00 -7.20 -11.52
C ASN A 3 5.94 -8.13 -11.96
N GLU A 4 6.16 -9.40 -11.79
CA GLU A 4 5.17 -10.34 -12.21
C GLU A 4 4.01 -10.45 -11.26
N LYS A 5 4.14 -9.93 -10.06
CA LYS A 5 3.05 -9.95 -9.13
C LYS A 5 2.01 -8.93 -9.54
N ALA A 6 0.77 -9.35 -9.60
CA ALA A 6 -0.32 -8.44 -9.89
C ALA A 6 -0.52 -7.52 -8.70
N LYS A 7 -0.94 -6.29 -8.97
CA LYS A 7 -1.26 -5.37 -7.89
C LYS A 7 -2.51 -5.88 -7.17
N PRO A 8 -2.46 -5.99 -5.85
CA PRO A 8 -3.66 -6.39 -5.11
C PRO A 8 -4.65 -5.24 -5.06
N SER A 9 -5.91 -5.58 -4.91
CA SER A 9 -6.96 -4.59 -4.72
C SER A 9 -7.18 -4.38 -3.23
N VAL A 10 -7.32 -3.14 -2.81
CA VAL A 10 -7.51 -2.81 -1.42
C VAL A 10 -8.69 -1.84 -1.31
N ARG A 11 -9.63 -2.18 -0.44
CA ARG A 11 -10.77 -1.31 -0.23
C ARG A 11 -10.38 -0.22 0.75
N LEU A 12 -10.43 1.01 0.32
CA LEU A 12 -10.18 2.15 1.18
C LEU A 12 -11.40 3.05 1.28
N VAL A 13 -12.23 3.06 0.26
CA VAL A 13 -13.43 3.89 0.26
C VAL A 13 -14.41 3.36 1.29
N GLY A 14 -14.88 4.23 2.17
CA GLY A 14 -15.79 3.83 3.22
C GLY A 14 -15.14 3.20 4.43
N GLU A 15 -13.84 3.10 4.44
CA GLU A 15 -13.08 2.57 5.56
C GLU A 15 -12.43 3.73 6.32
N ASP A 16 -11.82 3.38 7.46
CA ASP A 16 -11.12 4.37 8.26
C ASP A 16 -10.02 5.03 7.44
N GLY A 17 -10.07 6.35 7.31
CA GLY A 17 -9.10 7.11 6.52
C GLY A 17 -7.83 7.46 7.27
N ASN A 18 -7.64 6.93 8.47
CA ASN A 18 -6.43 7.17 9.24
C ASN A 18 -5.23 6.60 8.50
N ALA A 19 -4.11 7.35 8.49
CA ALA A 19 -2.93 6.95 7.74
C ALA A 19 -2.43 5.57 8.16
N PHE A 20 -2.42 5.29 9.44
CA PHE A 20 -1.94 3.99 9.91
C PHE A 20 -2.87 2.87 9.50
N SER A 21 -4.17 3.13 9.49
CA SER A 21 -5.14 2.13 9.04
C SER A 21 -4.96 1.82 7.56
N ILE A 22 -4.74 2.86 6.76
CA ILE A 22 -4.50 2.69 5.33
C ILE A 22 -3.26 1.85 5.11
N MET A 23 -2.15 2.22 5.75
CA MET A 23 -0.92 1.48 5.59
C MET A 23 -1.05 0.04 6.06
N GLY A 24 -1.80 -0.16 7.14
CA GLY A 24 -2.03 -1.52 7.64
C GLY A 24 -2.76 -2.39 6.64
N ARG A 25 -3.80 -1.84 6.02
CA ARG A 25 -4.56 -2.58 5.01
C ARG A 25 -3.70 -2.89 3.81
N VAL A 26 -2.91 -1.91 3.37
CA VAL A 26 -2.08 -2.08 2.19
C VAL A 26 -0.98 -3.09 2.43
N THR A 27 -0.30 -3.00 3.58
CA THR A 27 0.79 -3.95 3.85
C THR A 27 0.27 -5.37 3.98
N ARG A 28 -0.92 -5.54 4.56
CA ARG A 28 -1.52 -6.86 4.64
C ARG A 28 -1.81 -7.41 3.25
N ALA A 29 -2.36 -6.56 2.39
CA ALA A 29 -2.67 -6.98 1.03
C ALA A 29 -1.41 -7.33 0.25
N LEU A 30 -0.35 -6.54 0.43
CA LEU A 30 0.91 -6.80 -0.25
C LEU A 30 1.50 -8.14 0.19
N ARG A 31 1.49 -8.42 1.49
CA ARG A 31 2.01 -9.69 1.97
C ARG A 31 1.19 -10.85 1.43
N LYS A 32 -0.12 -10.69 1.41
CA LYS A 32 -0.99 -11.73 0.90
C LYS A 32 -0.75 -11.98 -0.57
N ALA A 33 -0.35 -10.96 -1.31
CA ALA A 33 -0.06 -11.07 -2.73
C ALA A 33 1.32 -11.62 -3.01
N GLY A 34 2.11 -11.88 -1.97
CA GLY A 34 3.42 -12.48 -2.12
C GLY A 34 4.59 -11.51 -2.15
N TYR A 35 4.35 -10.25 -1.78
CA TYR A 35 5.43 -9.28 -1.73
C TYR A 35 6.32 -9.56 -0.53
N SER A 36 7.61 -9.28 -0.67
CA SER A 36 8.58 -9.57 0.38
C SER A 36 8.50 -8.52 1.50
N SER A 37 9.16 -8.83 2.61
CA SER A 37 9.28 -7.87 3.71
C SER A 37 9.98 -6.60 3.26
N ASP A 38 10.97 -6.73 2.37
CA ASP A 38 11.68 -5.58 1.85
C ASP A 38 10.75 -4.69 1.05
N ASP A 39 9.89 -5.29 0.24
CA ASP A 39 8.90 -4.54 -0.53
C ASP A 39 7.95 -3.79 0.37
N VAL A 40 7.46 -4.46 1.41
CA VAL A 40 6.54 -3.85 2.36
C VAL A 40 7.21 -2.68 3.07
N SER A 41 8.47 -2.86 3.45
CA SER A 41 9.23 -1.79 4.11
C SER A 41 9.42 -0.60 3.18
N GLU A 42 9.67 -0.86 1.91
CA GLU A 42 9.84 0.19 0.93
C GLU A 42 8.54 0.98 0.76
N TYR A 43 7.42 0.29 0.69
CA TYR A 43 6.14 0.96 0.60
C TYR A 43 5.92 1.87 1.81
N LYS A 44 6.15 1.36 3.00
CA LYS A 44 5.94 2.15 4.21
C LYS A 44 6.84 3.38 4.24
N ARG A 45 8.10 3.22 3.86
CA ARG A 45 9.03 4.33 3.85
C ARG A 45 8.57 5.43 2.90
N ASP A 46 8.17 5.03 1.70
CA ASP A 46 7.69 5.99 0.71
C ASP A 46 6.39 6.64 1.16
N ALA A 47 5.49 5.87 1.72
CA ALA A 47 4.19 6.38 2.14
C ALA A 47 4.34 7.40 3.26
N MET A 48 5.37 7.25 4.09
CA MET A 48 5.58 8.14 5.22
C MET A 48 6.55 9.26 4.92
N SER A 49 7.00 9.38 3.69
CA SER A 49 8.02 10.37 3.34
C SER A 49 7.44 11.75 3.07
N GLY A 50 6.14 11.91 3.15
CA GLY A 50 5.49 13.19 2.89
C GLY A 50 4.19 13.28 3.67
N ASP A 51 3.26 14.08 3.13
CA ASP A 51 2.00 14.30 3.80
C ASP A 51 0.97 13.22 3.43
N TYR A 52 -0.27 13.46 3.81
CA TYR A 52 -1.34 12.50 3.57
C TYR A 52 -1.58 12.29 2.08
N ASN A 53 -1.48 13.36 1.28
CA ASN A 53 -1.63 13.22 -0.16
C ASN A 53 -0.54 12.34 -0.74
N ASN A 54 0.67 12.46 -0.21
CA ASN A 54 1.77 11.59 -0.63
C ASN A 54 1.47 10.14 -0.30
N LEU A 55 0.91 9.89 0.88
CA LEU A 55 0.53 8.54 1.28
C LEU A 55 -0.44 7.94 0.26
N LEU A 56 -1.45 8.70 -0.12
CA LEU A 56 -2.44 8.21 -1.07
C LEU A 56 -1.84 7.96 -2.44
N SER A 57 -0.96 8.86 -2.89
CA SER A 57 -0.31 8.69 -4.19
C SER A 57 0.57 7.45 -4.22
N VAL A 58 1.34 7.24 -3.17
CA VAL A 58 2.20 6.07 -3.08
C VAL A 58 1.36 4.80 -3.03
N THR A 59 0.29 4.84 -2.24
CA THR A 59 -0.58 3.68 -2.12
C THR A 59 -1.15 3.28 -3.47
N MET A 60 -1.55 4.26 -4.27
CA MET A 60 -2.13 3.96 -5.58
C MET A 60 -1.11 3.40 -6.57
N ARG A 61 0.16 3.60 -6.31
CA ARG A 61 1.18 3.00 -7.14
C ARG A 61 1.41 1.53 -6.81
N TRP A 62 1.15 1.16 -5.57
CA TRP A 62 1.42 -0.20 -5.11
C TRP A 62 0.19 -1.11 -5.18
N VAL A 63 -1.01 -0.55 -5.06
CA VAL A 63 -2.23 -1.35 -5.06
C VAL A 63 -3.31 -0.63 -5.85
N ASP A 64 -4.33 -1.38 -6.23
CA ASP A 64 -5.52 -0.80 -6.84
C ASP A 64 -6.51 -0.48 -5.72
N VAL A 65 -6.88 0.78 -5.63
CA VAL A 65 -7.79 1.23 -4.58
C VAL A 65 -9.23 1.09 -5.07
N ILE A 66 -10.04 0.44 -4.28
CA ILE A 66 -11.44 0.23 -4.61
C ILE A 66 -12.33 0.61 -3.45
#